data_1714afce3fbd61701648fc49581477ea
#
_entry.id   1714afce3fbd61701648fc49581477ea
#
_cell.length_a   1.000
_cell.length_b   1.000
_cell.length_c   1.000
_cell.angle_alpha   90.00
_cell.angle_beta   90.00
_cell.angle_gamma   90.00
#
_symmetry.space_group_name_H-M   'P 1'
#
loop_
_entity.id
_entity.type
_entity.pdbx_description
1 polymer ?
#
loop_
_entity_poly.entity_id
_entity_poly.type
_entity_poly.pdbx_seq_one_letter_code
_entity_poly.pdbx_strand_id
1 'polypeptide(L)'
;IEASANSDRAVDETAGKFVRYQGKLCETFFFAADGGATENSENVWVAEVPYLRGVIDPYEKDIDFYCKSWGTSVSRDAVGDISVTYTPIGNVMTVTVGGKTYSKDNVRTFLTKICGLRYNSRHFTVEYDAASNVYSVVGGGYGHNCGMSQWGAKAMAEVHGKTYEEIISFYYTGAYVS
;
A
#
# COMPACT_ATOMS: atom_id res chain seq x y z
N ILE A 1 2.69 7.61 -24.44
CA ILE A 1 2.61 8.44 -23.21
C ILE A 1 2.87 9.84 -23.70
N GLU A 2 1.88 10.73 -23.65
CA GLU A 2 2.12 12.14 -23.94
C GLU A 2 3.00 12.73 -22.83
N ALA A 3 4.10 13.37 -23.22
CA ALA A 3 4.95 14.14 -22.32
C ALA A 3 4.13 15.29 -21.74
N SER A 4 4.13 15.46 -20.42
CA SER A 4 3.50 16.62 -19.78
C SER A 4 4.56 17.61 -19.35
N ALA A 5 4.29 18.91 -19.53
CA ALA A 5 5.21 19.99 -19.12
C ALA A 5 5.62 19.87 -17.64
N ASN A 6 4.75 19.34 -16.78
CA ASN A 6 5.06 19.10 -15.37
C ASN A 6 6.03 17.94 -15.15
N SER A 7 5.88 16.85 -15.94
CA SER A 7 6.82 15.71 -15.85
C SER A 7 8.19 16.10 -16.37
N ASP A 8 8.26 16.82 -17.48
CA ASP A 8 9.52 17.30 -18.07
C ASP A 8 10.25 18.23 -17.09
N ARG A 9 9.53 19.20 -16.50
CA ARG A 9 10.06 20.08 -15.47
C ARG A 9 10.58 19.30 -14.24
N ALA A 10 9.84 18.31 -13.76
CA ALA A 10 10.27 17.50 -12.62
C ALA A 10 11.57 16.73 -12.91
N VAL A 11 11.73 16.20 -14.12
CA VAL A 11 12.97 15.54 -14.56
C VAL A 11 14.13 16.52 -14.61
N ASP A 12 13.92 17.72 -15.19
CA ASP A 12 14.95 18.74 -15.30
C ASP A 12 15.40 19.26 -13.92
N GLU A 13 14.44 19.55 -13.02
CA GLU A 13 14.72 20.04 -11.66
C GLU A 13 15.40 19.01 -10.76
N THR A 14 15.24 17.71 -11.06
CA THR A 14 15.86 16.63 -10.30
C THR A 14 17.03 15.95 -11.03
N ALA A 15 17.53 16.56 -12.10
CA ALA A 15 18.67 16.03 -12.85
C ALA A 15 19.90 15.86 -11.94
N GLY A 16 20.49 14.64 -11.95
CA GLY A 16 21.62 14.29 -11.11
C GLY A 16 21.31 14.06 -9.63
N LYS A 17 20.01 14.06 -9.23
CA LYS A 17 19.57 13.70 -7.88
C LYS A 17 19.28 12.21 -7.76
N PHE A 18 19.74 11.61 -6.67
CA PHE A 18 19.57 10.20 -6.40
C PHE A 18 19.13 9.97 -4.96
N VAL A 19 18.32 8.93 -4.75
CA VAL A 19 17.96 8.49 -3.39
C VAL A 19 19.02 7.52 -2.89
N ARG A 20 19.58 7.80 -1.71
CA ARG A 20 20.64 7.01 -1.08
C ARG A 20 20.29 6.60 0.34
N TYR A 21 20.79 5.43 0.72
CA TYR A 21 20.81 4.94 2.09
C TYR A 21 22.24 4.50 2.42
N GLN A 22 22.83 5.07 3.48
CA GLN A 22 24.24 4.80 3.86
C GLN A 22 25.23 4.93 2.69
N GLY A 23 25.07 5.97 1.85
CA GLY A 23 25.92 6.24 0.70
C GLY A 23 25.67 5.41 -0.55
N LYS A 24 24.83 4.38 -0.49
CA LYS A 24 24.46 3.51 -1.63
C LYS A 24 23.15 3.94 -2.26
N LEU A 25 22.98 3.70 -3.55
CA LEU A 25 21.72 3.94 -4.26
C LEU A 25 20.62 3.03 -3.70
N CYS A 26 19.41 3.60 -3.54
CA CYS A 26 18.22 2.87 -3.14
C CYS A 26 17.43 2.38 -4.35
N GLU A 27 16.83 1.19 -4.24
CA GLU A 27 15.70 0.80 -5.08
C GLU A 27 14.43 1.41 -4.48
N THR A 28 13.90 2.44 -5.14
CA THR A 28 12.77 3.22 -4.64
C THR A 28 11.46 2.65 -5.18
N PHE A 29 11.01 1.54 -4.62
CA PHE A 29 9.72 0.94 -4.97
C PHE A 29 8.57 1.87 -4.61
N PHE A 30 7.56 1.90 -5.49
CA PHE A 30 6.35 2.71 -5.31
C PHE A 30 5.12 1.96 -5.83
N PHE A 31 3.95 2.43 -5.45
CA PHE A 31 2.65 1.85 -5.84
C PHE A 31 1.57 2.93 -5.78
N ALA A 32 0.35 2.62 -6.23
CA ALA A 32 -0.68 3.65 -6.42
C ALA A 32 -1.13 4.28 -5.10
N ALA A 33 -1.65 3.49 -4.15
CA ALA A 33 -2.20 3.99 -2.88
C ALA A 33 -2.13 2.93 -1.79
N ASP A 34 -1.83 3.32 -0.54
CA ASP A 34 -1.64 2.39 0.57
C ASP A 34 -2.91 2.10 1.38
N GLY A 35 -3.90 2.97 1.33
CA GLY A 35 -5.14 2.84 2.08
C GLY A 35 -5.01 3.20 3.56
N GLY A 36 -3.85 3.74 3.99
CA GLY A 36 -3.60 4.20 5.36
C GLY A 36 -2.27 3.76 5.97
N ALA A 37 -1.57 2.78 5.35
CA ALA A 37 -0.23 2.40 5.79
C ALA A 37 0.55 1.65 4.70
N THR A 38 1.85 1.92 4.62
CA THR A 38 2.80 1.08 3.87
C THR A 38 3.22 -0.12 4.70
N GLU A 39 4.08 -1.01 4.19
CA GLU A 39 4.48 -2.23 4.88
C GLU A 39 5.98 -2.49 4.77
N ASN A 40 6.53 -3.22 5.72
CA ASN A 40 7.90 -3.70 5.70
C ASN A 40 8.15 -4.64 4.51
N SER A 41 9.29 -4.51 3.87
CA SER A 41 9.63 -5.29 2.67
C SER A 41 9.57 -6.81 2.89
N GLU A 42 10.02 -7.33 4.04
CA GLU A 42 9.99 -8.76 4.36
C GLU A 42 8.58 -9.32 4.57
N ASN A 43 7.61 -8.48 4.89
CA ASN A 43 6.20 -8.85 4.99
C ASN A 43 5.49 -8.87 3.62
N VAL A 44 6.06 -8.20 2.63
CA VAL A 44 5.54 -8.17 1.25
C VAL A 44 6.28 -9.17 0.38
N TRP A 45 7.61 -9.16 0.44
CA TRP A 45 8.49 -10.02 -0.35
C TRP A 45 9.30 -10.97 0.54
N VAL A 46 10.58 -11.18 0.24
CA VAL A 46 11.42 -12.15 0.95
C VAL A 46 12.44 -11.47 1.85
N ALA A 47 13.10 -10.42 1.33
CA ALA A 47 14.24 -9.79 2.01
C ALA A 47 13.82 -8.59 2.85
N GLU A 48 14.44 -8.46 4.01
CA GLU A 48 14.42 -7.23 4.78
C GLU A 48 15.32 -6.19 4.12
N VAL A 49 14.73 -5.05 3.73
CA VAL A 49 15.45 -3.89 3.20
C VAL A 49 15.37 -2.77 4.23
N PRO A 50 16.51 -2.28 4.76
CA PRO A 50 16.52 -1.40 5.94
C PRO A 50 15.77 -0.08 5.79
N TYR A 51 15.66 0.43 4.57
CA TYR A 51 14.95 1.68 4.26
C TYR A 51 13.52 1.47 3.74
N LEU A 52 13.08 0.22 3.49
CA LEU A 52 11.71 -0.11 3.11
C LEU A 52 10.93 -0.59 4.35
N ARG A 53 10.62 0.36 5.23
CA ARG A 53 9.87 0.12 6.47
C ARG A 53 8.45 0.62 6.34
N GLY A 54 7.52 -0.09 6.98
CA GLY A 54 6.12 0.31 7.03
C GLY A 54 5.94 1.61 7.81
N VAL A 55 5.17 2.54 7.25
CA VAL A 55 4.78 3.78 7.89
C VAL A 55 3.27 3.94 7.85
N ILE A 56 2.69 4.50 8.92
CA ILE A 56 1.29 4.93 8.91
C ILE A 56 1.22 6.21 8.09
N ASP A 57 0.37 6.21 7.05
CA ASP A 57 0.18 7.36 6.17
C ASP A 57 -1.07 8.15 6.56
N PRO A 58 -0.95 9.32 7.18
CA PRO A 58 -2.08 10.15 7.54
C PRO A 58 -2.55 11.06 6.39
N TYR A 59 -1.87 11.07 5.24
CA TYR A 59 -2.05 12.06 4.18
C TYR A 59 -3.08 11.65 3.13
N GLU A 60 -3.12 10.37 2.72
CA GLU A 60 -4.05 9.91 1.66
C GLU A 60 -5.52 10.27 1.94
N LYS A 61 -5.94 10.32 3.20
CA LYS A 61 -7.31 10.66 3.58
C LYS A 61 -7.74 12.07 3.15
N ASP A 62 -6.79 12.98 2.92
CA ASP A 62 -7.04 14.40 2.68
C ASP A 62 -7.29 14.74 1.20
N ILE A 63 -7.22 13.75 0.30
CA ILE A 63 -7.55 13.87 -1.12
C ILE A 63 -8.48 12.76 -1.57
N ASP A 64 -9.19 12.98 -2.68
CA ASP A 64 -10.05 11.97 -3.30
C ASP A 64 -9.38 11.32 -4.51
N PHE A 65 -9.52 9.99 -4.62
CA PHE A 65 -9.00 9.22 -5.73
C PHE A 65 -9.75 7.90 -5.91
N TYR A 66 -9.62 7.28 -7.08
CA TYR A 66 -10.43 6.16 -7.56
C TYR A 66 -10.36 4.87 -6.73
N CYS A 67 -9.34 4.68 -5.92
CA CYS A 67 -9.17 3.49 -5.07
C CYS A 67 -9.03 3.83 -3.57
N LYS A 68 -9.48 5.01 -3.14
CA LYS A 68 -9.44 5.47 -1.75
C LYS A 68 -10.15 4.50 -0.80
N SER A 69 -11.29 3.98 -1.24
CA SER A 69 -12.02 2.96 -0.50
C SER A 69 -12.65 1.95 -1.47
N TRP A 70 -12.77 0.72 -1.02
CA TRP A 70 -13.44 -0.36 -1.71
C TRP A 70 -13.97 -1.39 -0.71
N GLY A 71 -14.97 -2.15 -1.11
CA GLY A 71 -15.52 -3.20 -0.29
C GLY A 71 -16.35 -4.18 -1.08
N THR A 72 -16.59 -5.34 -0.48
CA THR A 72 -17.44 -6.39 -1.01
C THR A 72 -17.93 -7.27 0.13
N SER A 73 -18.87 -8.14 -0.19
CA SER A 73 -19.34 -9.19 0.72
C SER A 73 -19.21 -10.54 0.09
N VAL A 74 -18.80 -11.56 0.87
CA VAL A 74 -18.69 -12.94 0.42
C VAL A 74 -19.46 -13.86 1.38
N SER A 75 -20.25 -14.79 0.83
CA SER A 75 -21.01 -15.75 1.64
C SER A 75 -20.07 -16.77 2.26
N ARG A 76 -20.23 -17.04 3.55
CA ARG A 76 -19.50 -18.10 4.24
C ARG A 76 -19.75 -19.48 3.63
N ASP A 77 -20.96 -19.75 3.15
CA ASP A 77 -21.30 -21.03 2.50
C ASP A 77 -20.50 -21.26 1.22
N ALA A 78 -20.15 -20.16 0.52
CA ALA A 78 -19.38 -20.25 -0.72
C ALA A 78 -17.87 -20.38 -0.49
N VAL A 79 -17.33 -19.77 0.55
CA VAL A 79 -15.86 -19.67 0.74
C VAL A 79 -15.33 -20.43 1.95
N GLY A 80 -16.20 -20.83 2.89
CA GLY A 80 -15.82 -21.40 4.17
C GLY A 80 -15.40 -20.34 5.19
N ASP A 81 -14.77 -20.80 6.27
CA ASP A 81 -14.27 -19.89 7.32
C ASP A 81 -13.11 -19.04 6.85
N ILE A 82 -13.15 -17.75 7.19
CA ILE A 82 -12.07 -16.81 6.95
C ILE A 82 -11.45 -16.42 8.29
N SER A 83 -10.13 -16.49 8.38
CA SER A 83 -9.36 -15.92 9.48
C SER A 83 -8.26 -15.02 8.97
N VAL A 84 -8.00 -13.91 9.66
CA VAL A 84 -7.04 -12.89 9.26
C VAL A 84 -6.12 -12.55 10.40
N THR A 85 -4.84 -12.36 10.11
CA THR A 85 -3.86 -11.80 11.04
C THR A 85 -3.33 -10.48 10.51
N TYR A 86 -2.98 -9.56 11.42
CA TYR A 86 -2.58 -8.21 11.08
C TYR A 86 -1.16 -7.91 11.57
N THR A 87 -0.49 -7.00 10.91
CA THR A 87 0.76 -6.38 11.38
C THR A 87 0.43 -5.32 12.44
N PRO A 88 1.43 -4.88 13.24
CA PRO A 88 1.21 -3.83 14.26
C PRO A 88 0.68 -2.50 13.70
N ILE A 89 0.87 -2.23 12.40
CA ILE A 89 0.41 -1.00 11.73
C ILE A 89 -0.91 -1.19 10.96
N GLY A 90 -1.60 -2.33 11.16
CA GLY A 90 -2.95 -2.57 10.66
C GLY A 90 -3.04 -3.20 9.27
N ASN A 91 -1.93 -3.51 8.62
CA ASN A 91 -1.95 -4.25 7.36
C ASN A 91 -2.21 -5.74 7.58
N VAL A 92 -2.86 -6.38 6.64
CA VAL A 92 -3.08 -7.82 6.69
C VAL A 92 -1.77 -8.58 6.48
N MET A 93 -1.43 -9.43 7.44
CA MET A 93 -0.26 -10.33 7.37
C MET A 93 -0.61 -11.62 6.63
N THR A 94 -1.69 -12.28 7.06
CA THR A 94 -2.18 -13.52 6.44
C THR A 94 -3.70 -13.54 6.36
N VAL A 95 -4.22 -14.24 5.35
CA VAL A 95 -5.63 -14.65 5.24
C VAL A 95 -5.68 -16.14 5.05
N THR A 96 -6.46 -16.84 5.88
CA THR A 96 -6.76 -18.26 5.68
C THR A 96 -8.23 -18.41 5.31
N VAL A 97 -8.52 -19.08 4.21
CA VAL A 97 -9.87 -19.37 3.71
C VAL A 97 -9.92 -20.73 3.05
N GLY A 98 -10.93 -21.54 3.39
CA GLY A 98 -11.08 -22.87 2.83
C GLY A 98 -9.85 -23.78 3.05
N GLY A 99 -9.14 -23.63 4.16
CA GLY A 99 -7.91 -24.37 4.48
C GLY A 99 -6.65 -23.88 3.75
N LYS A 100 -6.75 -22.86 2.90
CA LYS A 100 -5.62 -22.26 2.18
C LYS A 100 -5.21 -20.94 2.83
N THR A 101 -3.91 -20.79 3.11
CA THR A 101 -3.35 -19.54 3.65
C THR A 101 -2.67 -18.73 2.55
N TYR A 102 -3.04 -17.45 2.47
CA TYR A 102 -2.42 -16.41 1.64
C TYR A 102 -1.55 -15.55 2.53
N SER A 103 -0.31 -15.34 2.15
CA SER A 103 0.67 -14.53 2.88
C SER A 103 1.50 -13.69 1.93
N LYS A 104 2.24 -12.71 2.44
CA LYS A 104 3.07 -11.81 1.66
C LYS A 104 2.26 -11.14 0.53
N ASP A 105 2.78 -10.96 -0.66
CA ASP A 105 2.03 -10.35 -1.77
C ASP A 105 0.81 -11.20 -2.22
N ASN A 106 0.78 -12.49 -1.91
CA ASN A 106 -0.37 -13.35 -2.19
C ASN A 106 -1.63 -12.98 -1.38
N VAL A 107 -1.54 -12.20 -0.31
CA VAL A 107 -2.73 -11.64 0.38
C VAL A 107 -3.65 -10.93 -0.61
N ARG A 108 -3.09 -10.21 -1.58
CA ARG A 108 -3.84 -9.52 -2.63
C ARG A 108 -4.56 -10.49 -3.58
N THR A 109 -4.06 -11.72 -3.71
CA THR A 109 -4.72 -12.78 -4.51
C THR A 109 -6.05 -13.21 -3.89
N PHE A 110 -6.16 -13.22 -2.54
CA PHE A 110 -7.45 -13.42 -1.87
C PHE A 110 -8.47 -12.37 -2.31
N LEU A 111 -8.12 -11.09 -2.30
CA LEU A 111 -9.02 -10.01 -2.71
C LEU A 111 -9.47 -10.13 -4.16
N THR A 112 -8.56 -10.48 -5.09
CA THR A 112 -8.91 -10.59 -6.51
C THR A 112 -9.63 -11.89 -6.87
N LYS A 113 -9.22 -13.03 -6.31
CA LYS A 113 -9.75 -14.36 -6.71
C LYS A 113 -10.95 -14.82 -5.90
N ILE A 114 -11.01 -14.45 -4.62
CA ILE A 114 -12.10 -14.87 -3.73
C ILE A 114 -13.13 -13.74 -3.60
N CYS A 115 -12.69 -12.50 -3.42
CA CYS A 115 -13.57 -11.35 -3.22
C CYS A 115 -14.00 -10.65 -4.51
N GLY A 116 -13.37 -10.95 -5.65
CA GLY A 116 -13.70 -10.34 -6.95
C GLY A 116 -13.35 -8.86 -7.07
N LEU A 117 -12.50 -8.34 -6.19
CA LEU A 117 -12.15 -6.92 -6.16
C LEU A 117 -11.12 -6.57 -7.23
N ARG A 118 -11.36 -5.49 -7.97
CA ARG A 118 -10.43 -4.94 -8.96
C ARG A 118 -9.25 -4.24 -8.30
N TYR A 119 -9.55 -3.37 -7.33
CA TYR A 119 -8.54 -2.65 -6.55
C TYR A 119 -8.25 -3.42 -5.28
N ASN A 120 -6.99 -3.48 -4.90
CA ASN A 120 -6.55 -4.29 -3.78
C ASN A 120 -5.23 -3.76 -3.22
N SER A 121 -5.15 -3.72 -1.92
CA SER A 121 -3.98 -3.41 -1.12
C SER A 121 -3.88 -4.42 0.02
N ARG A 122 -2.98 -4.20 0.96
CA ARG A 122 -2.92 -5.00 2.19
C ARG A 122 -3.68 -4.35 3.35
N HIS A 123 -4.19 -3.14 3.18
CA HIS A 123 -4.88 -2.40 4.24
C HIS A 123 -6.39 -2.60 4.13
N PHE A 124 -6.89 -3.68 4.77
CA PHE A 124 -8.31 -4.02 4.79
C PHE A 124 -8.70 -4.79 6.05
N THR A 125 -10.00 -4.83 6.35
CA THR A 125 -10.61 -5.61 7.42
C THR A 125 -11.55 -6.67 6.85
N VAL A 126 -11.77 -7.73 7.62
CA VAL A 126 -12.76 -8.77 7.35
C VAL A 126 -13.60 -8.97 8.60
N GLU A 127 -14.88 -8.73 8.49
CA GLU A 127 -15.85 -8.86 9.58
C GLU A 127 -16.92 -9.88 9.22
N TYR A 128 -17.26 -10.78 10.15
CA TYR A 128 -18.30 -11.78 9.97
C TYR A 128 -19.61 -11.32 10.59
N ASP A 129 -20.65 -11.29 9.79
CA ASP A 129 -22.04 -11.12 10.27
C ASP A 129 -22.73 -12.49 10.34
N ALA A 130 -22.97 -12.93 11.59
CA ALA A 130 -23.62 -14.21 11.84
C ALA A 130 -25.10 -14.22 11.45
N ALA A 131 -25.78 -13.07 11.43
CA ALA A 131 -27.20 -12.99 11.08
C ALA A 131 -27.44 -13.21 9.58
N SER A 132 -26.56 -12.71 8.74
CA SER A 132 -26.62 -12.88 7.28
C SER A 132 -25.73 -14.00 6.75
N ASN A 133 -24.87 -14.61 7.59
CA ASN A 133 -23.87 -15.60 7.22
C ASN A 133 -22.89 -15.11 6.13
N VAL A 134 -22.44 -13.84 6.25
CA VAL A 134 -21.64 -13.15 5.25
C VAL A 134 -20.41 -12.52 5.91
N TYR A 135 -19.29 -12.55 5.20
CA TYR A 135 -18.12 -11.75 5.52
C TYR A 135 -18.17 -10.43 4.76
N SER A 136 -18.03 -9.31 5.47
CA SER A 136 -17.79 -7.99 4.89
C SER A 136 -16.28 -7.77 4.80
N VAL A 137 -15.80 -7.43 3.60
CA VAL A 137 -14.39 -7.13 3.32
C VAL A 137 -14.29 -5.69 2.90
N VAL A 138 -13.64 -4.84 3.70
CA VAL A 138 -13.55 -3.39 3.46
C VAL A 138 -12.11 -2.92 3.59
N GLY A 139 -11.67 -2.10 2.66
CA GLY A 139 -10.32 -1.54 2.67
C GLY A 139 -10.16 -0.34 1.74
N GLY A 140 -8.94 0.07 1.54
CA GLY A 140 -8.54 1.15 0.64
C GLY A 140 -7.20 0.87 -0.01
N GLY A 141 -6.87 1.70 -1.01
CA GLY A 141 -5.59 1.61 -1.70
C GLY A 141 -5.55 0.63 -2.87
N TYR A 142 -4.42 0.68 -3.58
CA TYR A 142 -4.13 -0.20 -4.71
C TYR A 142 -2.63 -0.37 -4.89
N GLY A 143 -2.15 -1.58 -4.68
CA GLY A 143 -0.74 -1.94 -4.88
C GLY A 143 -0.19 -2.85 -3.79
N HIS A 144 1.14 -3.04 -3.81
CA HIS A 144 1.85 -3.97 -2.92
C HIS A 144 2.15 -3.39 -1.52
N ASN A 145 1.89 -2.12 -1.27
CA ASN A 145 2.09 -1.40 0.00
C ASN A 145 3.55 -1.28 0.48
N CYS A 146 4.57 -1.52 -0.32
CA CYS A 146 5.97 -1.39 0.10
C CYS A 146 6.66 -0.20 -0.58
N GLY A 147 7.26 0.71 0.18
CA GLY A 147 7.85 1.94 -0.31
C GLY A 147 6.84 3.10 -0.42
N MET A 148 6.89 3.91 -1.47
CA MET A 148 6.13 5.16 -1.57
C MET A 148 4.74 4.96 -2.17
N SER A 149 3.69 5.50 -1.51
CA SER A 149 2.38 5.69 -2.11
C SER A 149 2.40 6.90 -3.04
N GLN A 150 1.92 6.74 -4.28
CA GLN A 150 1.81 7.86 -5.23
C GLN A 150 0.71 8.85 -4.81
N TRP A 151 -0.44 8.35 -4.33
CA TRP A 151 -1.51 9.22 -3.85
C TRP A 151 -1.17 9.88 -2.51
N GLY A 152 -0.48 9.19 -1.61
CA GLY A 152 0.05 9.79 -0.38
C GLY A 152 1.09 10.88 -0.66
N ALA A 153 2.05 10.60 -1.56
CA ALA A 153 3.03 11.61 -2.00
C ALA A 153 2.35 12.83 -2.63
N LYS A 154 1.31 12.62 -3.44
CA LYS A 154 0.51 13.71 -4.02
C LYS A 154 -0.18 14.54 -2.93
N ALA A 155 -0.82 13.90 -1.95
CA ALA A 155 -1.46 14.59 -0.83
C ALA A 155 -0.46 15.40 0.00
N MET A 156 0.71 14.82 0.28
CA MET A 156 1.82 15.51 0.96
C MET A 156 2.24 16.77 0.22
N ALA A 157 2.39 16.71 -1.10
CA ALA A 157 2.79 17.87 -1.91
C ALA A 157 1.68 18.91 -2.05
N GLU A 158 0.48 18.50 -2.49
CA GLU A 158 -0.59 19.43 -2.88
C GLU A 158 -1.33 20.04 -1.68
N VAL A 159 -1.56 19.25 -0.63
CA VAL A 159 -2.34 19.68 0.55
C VAL A 159 -1.45 20.17 1.67
N HIS A 160 -0.31 19.49 1.89
CA HIS A 160 0.56 19.76 3.04
C HIS A 160 1.84 20.52 2.67
N GLY A 161 2.04 20.89 1.39
CA GLY A 161 3.17 21.69 0.92
C GLY A 161 4.55 21.06 1.14
N LYS A 162 4.61 19.72 1.23
CA LYS A 162 5.85 18.98 1.44
C LYS A 162 6.73 18.98 0.20
N THR A 163 8.04 19.13 0.42
CA THR A 163 9.03 18.98 -0.67
C THR A 163 9.23 17.53 -1.04
N TYR A 164 9.80 17.25 -2.21
CA TYR A 164 10.07 15.88 -2.62
C TYR A 164 11.10 15.18 -1.71
N GLU A 165 12.05 15.92 -1.11
CA GLU A 165 12.99 15.37 -0.13
C GLU A 165 12.27 14.93 1.15
N GLU A 166 11.31 15.73 1.64
CA GLU A 166 10.50 15.36 2.80
C GLU A 166 9.65 14.12 2.51
N ILE A 167 9.05 14.02 1.31
CA ILE A 167 8.25 12.88 0.87
C ILE A 167 9.12 11.61 0.79
N ILE A 168 10.28 11.70 0.17
CA ILE A 168 11.24 10.59 0.09
C ILE A 168 11.66 10.13 1.49
N SER A 169 12.01 11.06 2.37
CA SER A 169 12.42 10.75 3.74
C SER A 169 11.30 10.12 4.58
N PHE A 170 10.04 10.46 4.29
CA PHE A 170 8.88 9.88 4.96
C PHE A 170 8.68 8.41 4.60
N TYR A 171 8.72 8.07 3.30
CA TYR A 171 8.45 6.70 2.84
C TYR A 171 9.68 5.77 2.88
N TYR A 172 10.88 6.31 2.80
CA TYR A 172 12.12 5.52 2.79
C TYR A 172 12.96 5.85 4.02
N THR A 173 12.77 5.08 5.07
CA THR A 173 13.34 5.31 6.41
C THR A 173 14.86 5.47 6.38
N GLY A 174 15.35 6.66 6.78
CA GLY A 174 16.77 6.97 6.81
C GLY A 174 17.43 7.15 5.44
N ALA A 175 16.64 7.13 4.35
CA ALA A 175 17.13 7.51 3.04
C ALA A 175 17.12 9.05 2.86
N TYR A 176 17.94 9.52 1.94
CA TYR A 176 18.10 10.95 1.64
C TYR A 176 18.36 11.15 0.14
N VAL A 177 18.08 12.37 -0.34
CA VAL A 177 18.37 12.79 -1.71
C VAL A 177 19.73 13.49 -1.75
N SER A 178 20.55 13.16 -2.76
CA SER A 178 21.88 13.75 -2.96
C SER A 178 22.16 14.00 -4.43
#